data_665266b640c47b06edda605f8afe6414
#
_entry.id   665266b640c47b06edda605f8afe6414
#
_cell.length_a   1.000
_cell.length_b   1.000
_cell.length_c   1.000
_cell.angle_alpha   90.00
_cell.angle_beta   90.00
_cell.angle_gamma   90.00
#
_symmetry.space_group_name_H-M   'P 1'
#
loop_
_entity.id
_entity.type
_entity.pdbx_description
1 polymer ?
#
loop_
_entity_poly.entity_id
_entity_poly.type
_entity_poly.pdbx_seq_one_letter_code
_entity_poly.pdbx_strand_id
1 'polypeptide(L)'
;GIYYTNVIIDQLANSKGGVGRAIGISAIPTAYSLVLANGSVQAPLNPTNGIGAASATIPGKQLTWALPPAQVLPASGTSSFVCGDGVKPNPSPCSILFTPPNLPSPRVYGWNLGIEHAFSSNLSVKANYVGNHGTRLPGLINVNQLNNNAPAELAVGSCGTTHCELPQDLPYFSKFPYLFGITELTDSDISYYNGLQLSLSTRTFHNLAFNAGYTYSHALSDLQGGDFHSSVAQNSLNPLGDYGAAQFDIRHHFGLTLTYNIPGMKSPGQMLQGWTLSSAIVIQSGLPWDAVDTSNDPSRTNQLVDRWDFFGNHSDFKGGPNPFPFYKSGDPSMPAACTQAFNSSGGLATLADGCYAVGNSVLIAPAPGQFGTQAKNMFYDSGYHDWDFSVFKNWTFKERLTAQFRAEFFNVLNLKNYANPNLVSGSSDPSVPGQFGCACETPDVANANPALGSGAARQIQLGLKLLF
;
A
#
# COMPACT_ATOMS: atom_id res chain seq x y z
N GLY A 1 -17.15 6.15 21.15
CA GLY A 1 -18.17 6.64 20.21
C GLY A 1 -18.34 5.68 19.04
N ILE A 2 -19.49 5.68 18.41
CA ILE A 2 -19.76 4.91 17.19
C ILE A 2 -19.81 5.91 16.06
N TYR A 3 -19.02 5.70 15.03
CA TYR A 3 -18.97 6.56 13.84
C TYR A 3 -19.48 5.79 12.64
N TYR A 4 -20.29 6.46 11.83
CA TYR A 4 -20.76 5.96 10.55
C TYR A 4 -20.08 6.77 9.46
N THR A 5 -19.43 6.09 8.51
CA THR A 5 -18.88 6.73 7.32
C THR A 5 -19.66 6.28 6.11
N ASN A 6 -20.06 7.22 5.27
CA ASN A 6 -20.60 6.89 3.95
C ASN A 6 -19.43 6.64 3.01
N VAL A 7 -19.44 5.50 2.35
CA VAL A 7 -18.49 5.25 1.27
C VAL A 7 -18.80 6.22 0.13
N ILE A 8 -17.83 7.08 -0.16
CA ILE A 8 -17.96 7.99 -1.29
C ILE A 8 -17.66 7.18 -2.55
N ILE A 9 -18.72 6.73 -3.23
CA ILE A 9 -18.63 5.92 -4.46
C ILE A 9 -17.78 6.62 -5.54
N ASP A 10 -17.66 7.94 -5.49
CA ASP A 10 -16.79 8.71 -6.37
C ASP A 10 -15.29 8.37 -6.22
N GLN A 11 -14.83 8.12 -5.00
CA GLN A 11 -13.44 7.70 -4.75
C GLN A 11 -13.19 6.29 -5.28
N LEU A 12 -14.17 5.40 -5.14
CA LEU A 12 -14.10 4.05 -5.68
C LEU A 12 -14.06 4.04 -7.22
N ALA A 13 -14.81 4.92 -7.86
CA ALA A 13 -14.84 5.01 -9.32
C ALA A 13 -13.55 5.61 -9.90
N ASN A 14 -12.93 6.57 -9.22
CA ASN A 14 -11.78 7.29 -9.73
C ASN A 14 -10.49 6.47 -9.71
N SER A 15 -10.31 5.59 -8.74
CA SER A 15 -9.07 4.82 -8.59
C SER A 15 -8.91 3.71 -9.64
N LYS A 16 -10.01 3.21 -10.19
CA LYS A 16 -10.00 2.15 -11.23
C LYS A 16 -10.38 2.64 -12.62
N GLY A 17 -10.45 3.96 -12.83
CA GLY A 17 -10.91 4.51 -14.12
C GLY A 17 -12.36 4.10 -14.45
N GLY A 18 -13.13 3.75 -13.41
CA GLY A 18 -14.44 3.18 -13.55
C GLY A 18 -15.44 4.13 -14.18
N VAL A 19 -16.12 3.65 -15.18
CA VAL A 19 -17.30 4.30 -15.74
C VAL A 19 -18.40 4.18 -14.71
N GLY A 20 -18.82 5.32 -14.21
CA GLY A 20 -20.09 5.40 -13.56
C GLY A 20 -20.34 4.34 -12.53
N ARG A 21 -19.54 4.31 -11.52
CA ARG A 21 -19.94 3.98 -10.16
C ARG A 21 -20.64 2.64 -9.89
N ALA A 22 -20.95 1.86 -10.88
CA ALA A 22 -21.55 0.56 -10.70
C ALA A 22 -20.87 -0.54 -11.50
N ILE A 23 -20.18 -0.20 -12.59
CA ILE A 23 -19.52 -1.18 -13.44
C ILE A 23 -18.22 -0.55 -13.94
N GLY A 24 -17.11 -0.92 -13.33
CA GLY A 24 -15.78 -0.65 -13.85
C GLY A 24 -15.39 -1.80 -14.76
N ILE A 25 -14.97 -1.54 -15.98
CA ILE A 25 -14.34 -2.53 -16.84
C ILE A 25 -12.84 -2.33 -16.67
N SER A 26 -12.16 -3.23 -15.94
CA SER A 26 -10.72 -3.19 -15.82
C SER A 26 -10.10 -3.82 -17.06
N ALA A 27 -9.34 -3.16 -17.80
CA ALA A 27 -8.59 -3.48 -19.00
C ALA A 27 -8.83 -2.49 -20.13
N ILE A 28 -9.31 -1.29 -19.80
CA ILE A 28 -9.49 -0.26 -20.81
C ILE A 28 -8.30 0.71 -20.73
N PRO A 29 -7.43 0.71 -21.69
CA PRO A 29 -6.50 1.82 -21.85
C PRO A 29 -7.28 3.01 -22.43
N THR A 30 -7.57 4.00 -21.63
CA THR A 30 -7.68 5.40 -22.01
C THR A 30 -8.91 5.94 -22.77
N ALA A 31 -9.90 5.17 -23.18
CA ALA A 31 -11.07 5.75 -23.85
C ALA A 31 -12.35 4.95 -23.62
N TYR A 32 -13.29 5.54 -22.89
CA TYR A 32 -14.63 5.00 -22.67
C TYR A 32 -15.61 5.62 -23.66
N SER A 33 -16.42 4.81 -24.29
CA SER A 33 -17.58 5.27 -25.04
C SER A 33 -18.86 5.00 -24.25
N LEU A 34 -19.64 6.01 -23.99
CA LEU A 34 -20.96 5.87 -23.38
C LEU A 34 -21.96 5.57 -24.48
N VAL A 35 -22.61 4.41 -24.43
CA VAL A 35 -23.74 4.10 -25.30
C VAL A 35 -25.02 4.65 -24.66
N LEU A 36 -25.64 5.59 -25.30
CA LEU A 36 -26.90 6.17 -24.84
C LEU A 36 -28.08 5.23 -25.13
N ALA A 37 -29.18 5.38 -24.38
CA ALA A 37 -30.39 4.57 -24.54
C ALA A 37 -31.00 4.59 -25.96
N ASN A 38 -30.61 5.53 -26.81
CA ASN A 38 -31.01 5.61 -28.22
C ASN A 38 -30.01 4.90 -29.16
N GLY A 39 -29.01 4.16 -28.64
CA GLY A 39 -28.01 3.47 -29.44
C GLY A 39 -26.90 4.36 -30.01
N SER A 40 -26.90 5.67 -29.76
CA SER A 40 -25.82 6.55 -30.19
C SER A 40 -24.62 6.44 -29.24
N VAL A 41 -23.40 6.42 -29.81
CA VAL A 41 -22.13 6.42 -29.05
C VAL A 41 -21.70 7.86 -28.87
N GLN A 42 -21.52 8.28 -27.62
CA GLN A 42 -20.93 9.58 -27.33
C GLN A 42 -19.39 9.47 -27.30
N ALA A 43 -18.72 10.54 -27.70
CA ALA A 43 -17.26 10.64 -27.71
C ALA A 43 -16.63 10.17 -26.38
N PRO A 44 -15.40 9.67 -26.40
CA PRO A 44 -14.74 9.13 -25.24
C PRO A 44 -14.76 10.14 -24.06
N LEU A 45 -15.17 9.66 -22.90
CA LEU A 45 -15.12 10.45 -21.67
C LEU A 45 -13.66 10.73 -21.36
N ASN A 46 -13.27 12.00 -21.39
CA ASN A 46 -11.94 12.38 -20.95
C ASN A 46 -11.83 12.11 -19.44
N PRO A 47 -10.86 11.35 -18.99
CA PRO A 47 -10.68 11.06 -17.56
C PRO A 47 -10.53 12.32 -16.69
N THR A 48 -10.17 13.45 -17.27
CA THR A 48 -10.12 14.75 -16.58
C THR A 48 -11.49 15.41 -16.39
N ASN A 49 -12.51 15.01 -17.12
CA ASN A 49 -13.83 15.68 -17.10
C ASN A 49 -14.87 14.95 -16.25
N GLY A 50 -14.56 13.76 -15.73
CA GLY A 50 -15.42 12.99 -14.82
C GLY A 50 -16.85 12.74 -15.34
N ILE A 51 -17.56 11.83 -14.70
CA ILE A 51 -18.96 11.49 -15.01
C ILE A 51 -19.91 12.67 -14.73
N GLY A 52 -19.55 13.54 -13.82
CA GLY A 52 -20.35 14.74 -13.52
C GLY A 52 -20.52 15.67 -14.72
N ALA A 53 -19.50 15.80 -15.58
CA ALA A 53 -19.58 16.60 -16.78
C ALA A 53 -20.47 15.95 -17.88
N ALA A 54 -20.44 14.62 -18.00
CA ALA A 54 -21.30 13.90 -18.95
C ALA A 54 -22.77 13.93 -18.53
N SER A 55 -23.05 13.87 -17.23
CA SER A 55 -24.42 13.97 -16.69
C SER A 55 -25.02 15.38 -16.83
N ALA A 56 -24.18 16.41 -16.79
CA ALA A 56 -24.62 17.80 -16.94
C ALA A 56 -24.98 18.16 -18.40
N THR A 57 -24.47 17.42 -19.39
CA THR A 57 -24.70 17.71 -20.80
C THR A 57 -25.90 17.00 -21.41
N ILE A 58 -26.62 16.16 -20.66
CA ILE A 58 -27.80 15.42 -21.15
C ILE A 58 -28.98 15.67 -20.21
N PRO A 59 -29.66 16.82 -20.32
CA PRO A 59 -30.88 17.08 -19.54
C PRO A 59 -31.98 16.07 -19.87
N GLY A 60 -32.48 15.38 -18.87
CA GLY A 60 -33.66 14.53 -18.96
C GLY A 60 -33.44 13.08 -19.43
N LYS A 61 -32.19 12.61 -19.52
CA LYS A 61 -31.91 11.20 -19.82
C LYS A 61 -31.36 10.49 -18.59
N GLN A 62 -32.06 9.50 -18.11
CA GLN A 62 -31.62 8.59 -17.06
C GLN A 62 -30.61 7.60 -17.62
N LEU A 63 -29.43 7.50 -16.99
CA LEU A 63 -28.50 6.41 -17.22
C LEU A 63 -29.17 5.10 -16.81
N THR A 64 -29.40 4.21 -17.73
CA THR A 64 -29.93 2.88 -17.42
C THR A 64 -28.73 1.97 -17.13
N TRP A 65 -28.68 1.40 -15.94
CA TRP A 65 -27.65 0.51 -15.44
C TRP A 65 -27.79 -0.94 -15.93
N ALA A 66 -28.60 -1.20 -16.97
CA ALA A 66 -28.63 -2.50 -17.58
C ALA A 66 -27.26 -2.79 -18.20
N LEU A 67 -26.65 -3.91 -17.84
CA LEU A 67 -25.48 -4.45 -18.55
C LEU A 67 -25.84 -4.48 -20.05
N PRO A 68 -25.05 -3.80 -20.90
CA PRO A 68 -25.30 -3.98 -22.34
C PRO A 68 -25.08 -5.47 -22.65
N PRO A 69 -25.97 -6.10 -23.42
CA PRO A 69 -25.71 -7.44 -23.90
C PRO A 69 -24.35 -7.44 -24.60
N ALA A 70 -23.56 -8.47 -24.43
CA ALA A 70 -22.19 -8.57 -24.95
C ALA A 70 -22.08 -8.29 -26.47
N GLN A 71 -23.18 -8.35 -27.18
CA GLN A 71 -23.26 -8.16 -28.63
C GLN A 71 -23.60 -6.75 -29.10
N VAL A 72 -23.75 -5.78 -28.20
CA VAL A 72 -24.27 -4.44 -28.56
C VAL A 72 -23.20 -3.35 -28.56
N LEU A 73 -21.97 -3.69 -28.42
CA LEU A 73 -20.88 -2.72 -28.65
C LEU A 73 -20.63 -2.68 -30.17
N PRO A 74 -20.95 -1.56 -30.86
CA PRO A 74 -20.86 -1.54 -32.32
C PRO A 74 -19.44 -1.73 -32.81
N ALA A 75 -19.29 -2.68 -33.72
CA ALA A 75 -18.04 -2.96 -34.44
C ALA A 75 -17.80 -1.87 -35.50
N SER A 76 -17.69 -0.60 -35.16
CA SER A 76 -17.28 0.39 -36.13
C SER A 76 -16.34 1.41 -35.60
N GLY A 77 -15.09 1.22 -36.00
CA GLY A 77 -14.04 2.17 -36.18
C GLY A 77 -13.83 3.21 -35.05
N THR A 78 -12.74 3.11 -34.37
CA THR A 78 -12.20 4.04 -33.37
C THR A 78 -12.90 3.99 -32.01
N SER A 79 -12.36 3.18 -31.09
CA SER A 79 -12.58 3.24 -29.63
C SER A 79 -13.80 2.49 -29.07
N SER A 80 -14.37 1.50 -29.71
CA SER A 80 -15.29 0.57 -29.04
C SER A 80 -14.51 -0.58 -28.43
N PHE A 81 -14.65 -0.75 -27.13
CA PHE A 81 -14.09 -1.89 -26.42
C PHE A 81 -15.07 -3.06 -26.53
N VAL A 82 -14.62 -4.19 -27.02
CA VAL A 82 -15.43 -5.40 -27.17
C VAL A 82 -14.83 -6.50 -26.31
N CYS A 83 -15.64 -7.04 -25.40
CA CYS A 83 -15.28 -8.23 -24.66
C CYS A 83 -15.58 -9.46 -25.50
N GLY A 84 -14.61 -10.34 -25.65
CA GLY A 84 -14.76 -11.60 -26.39
C GLY A 84 -14.44 -12.78 -25.49
N ASP A 85 -14.49 -13.97 -26.10
CA ASP A 85 -14.12 -15.22 -25.44
C ASP A 85 -12.63 -15.53 -25.50
N GLY A 86 -11.84 -14.63 -26.09
CA GLY A 86 -10.40 -14.80 -26.27
C GLY A 86 -9.97 -15.76 -27.36
N VAL A 87 -10.90 -16.42 -28.03
CA VAL A 87 -10.62 -17.29 -29.19
C VAL A 87 -10.46 -16.42 -30.43
N LYS A 88 -9.30 -16.38 -31.03
CA LYS A 88 -9.08 -15.55 -32.22
C LYS A 88 -10.03 -15.97 -33.39
N PRO A 89 -10.66 -15.01 -34.05
CA PRO A 89 -10.36 -13.56 -34.07
C PRO A 89 -11.04 -12.73 -32.96
N ASN A 90 -11.66 -13.33 -31.97
CA ASN A 90 -12.41 -12.62 -30.95
C ASN A 90 -11.49 -11.83 -30.00
N PRO A 91 -11.97 -10.71 -29.47
CA PRO A 91 -11.24 -9.94 -28.45
C PRO A 91 -11.00 -10.75 -27.17
N SER A 92 -10.08 -10.23 -26.34
CA SER A 92 -9.83 -10.79 -25.01
C SER A 92 -11.04 -10.64 -24.10
N PRO A 93 -11.24 -11.56 -23.15
CA PRO A 93 -12.27 -11.44 -22.12
C PRO A 93 -12.09 -10.17 -21.28
N CYS A 94 -13.18 -9.68 -20.72
CA CYS A 94 -13.20 -8.52 -19.84
C CYS A 94 -13.31 -8.93 -18.38
N SER A 95 -12.87 -8.01 -17.49
CA SER A 95 -13.20 -8.05 -16.07
C SER A 95 -14.12 -6.88 -15.71
N ILE A 96 -15.03 -7.10 -14.78
CA ILE A 96 -15.94 -6.07 -14.29
C ILE A 96 -15.83 -5.92 -12.77
N LEU A 97 -16.08 -4.71 -12.30
CA LEU A 97 -16.32 -4.39 -10.90
C LEU A 97 -17.76 -3.94 -10.73
N PHE A 98 -18.47 -4.51 -9.78
CA PHE A 98 -19.83 -4.07 -9.47
C PHE A 98 -20.03 -3.85 -7.96
N THR A 99 -21.01 -3.00 -7.66
CA THR A 99 -21.44 -2.71 -6.30
C THR A 99 -22.84 -3.24 -6.09
N PRO A 100 -23.08 -4.07 -5.07
CA PRO A 100 -24.43 -4.49 -4.71
C PRO A 100 -25.33 -3.28 -4.40
N PRO A 101 -26.64 -3.35 -4.74
CA PRO A 101 -27.55 -2.23 -4.53
C PRO A 101 -27.76 -1.87 -3.05
N ASN A 102 -27.53 -2.81 -2.15
CA ASN A 102 -27.76 -2.67 -0.70
C ASN A 102 -26.47 -2.87 0.08
N LEU A 103 -25.43 -2.09 -0.23
CA LEU A 103 -24.18 -2.13 0.54
C LEU A 103 -24.36 -1.35 1.88
N PRO A 104 -24.29 -2.02 3.04
CA PRO A 104 -24.40 -1.36 4.32
C PRO A 104 -23.23 -0.39 4.58
N SER A 105 -23.49 0.65 5.35
CA SER A 105 -22.44 1.61 5.72
C SER A 105 -21.43 0.99 6.68
N PRO A 106 -20.14 1.26 6.50
CA PRO A 106 -19.09 0.89 7.45
C PRO A 106 -19.37 1.44 8.85
N ARG A 107 -18.89 0.71 9.86
CA ARG A 107 -18.99 1.11 11.26
C ARG A 107 -17.63 1.09 11.91
N VAL A 108 -17.30 2.11 12.67
CA VAL A 108 -16.08 2.18 13.46
C VAL A 108 -16.44 2.42 14.92
N TYR A 109 -16.00 1.51 15.79
CA TYR A 109 -16.11 1.62 17.24
C TYR A 109 -14.77 2.13 17.76
N GLY A 110 -14.77 3.26 18.45
CA GLY A 110 -13.56 3.85 19.01
C GLY A 110 -13.65 3.97 20.53
N TRP A 111 -12.54 3.72 21.19
CA TRP A 111 -12.38 3.93 22.63
C TRP A 111 -11.02 4.56 22.93
N ASN A 112 -10.97 5.33 24.00
CA ASN A 112 -9.75 5.88 24.50
C ASN A 112 -9.79 6.03 26.02
N LEU A 113 -8.60 5.94 26.63
CA LEU A 113 -8.41 6.24 28.03
C LEU A 113 -7.09 7.01 28.17
N GLY A 114 -7.14 8.21 28.74
CA GLY A 114 -5.98 9.07 28.86
C GLY A 114 -5.77 9.56 30.28
N ILE A 115 -4.50 9.64 30.67
CA ILE A 115 -4.05 10.25 31.90
C ILE A 115 -3.05 11.33 31.53
N GLU A 116 -3.23 12.52 32.08
CA GLU A 116 -2.30 13.64 31.92
C GLU A 116 -1.94 14.19 33.29
N HIS A 117 -0.67 14.44 33.49
CA HIS A 117 -0.14 15.01 34.74
C HIS A 117 0.84 16.13 34.44
N ALA A 118 0.61 17.27 35.04
CA ALA A 118 1.52 18.41 35.01
C ALA A 118 2.41 18.38 36.27
N PHE A 119 3.69 18.08 36.10
CA PHE A 119 4.67 18.12 37.17
C PHE A 119 5.03 19.55 37.58
N SER A 120 4.90 20.47 36.65
CA SER A 120 5.07 21.92 36.86
C SER A 120 4.28 22.68 35.81
N SER A 121 4.27 24.03 35.90
CA SER A 121 3.70 24.90 34.88
C SER A 121 4.30 24.69 33.48
N ASN A 122 5.46 24.09 33.40
CA ASN A 122 6.24 23.95 32.17
C ASN A 122 6.46 22.51 31.73
N LEU A 123 6.18 21.49 32.55
CA LEU A 123 6.43 20.09 32.25
C LEU A 123 5.16 19.27 32.43
N SER A 124 4.73 18.61 31.38
CA SER A 124 3.60 17.68 31.40
C SER A 124 3.95 16.32 30.76
N VAL A 125 3.32 15.30 31.30
CA VAL A 125 3.35 13.93 30.78
C VAL A 125 1.92 13.50 30.47
N LYS A 126 1.74 12.81 29.35
CA LYS A 126 0.47 12.25 28.94
C LYS A 126 0.63 10.80 28.50
N ALA A 127 -0.25 9.94 28.96
CA ALA A 127 -0.37 8.56 28.50
C ALA A 127 -1.79 8.32 28.03
N ASN A 128 -1.95 7.91 26.77
CA ASN A 128 -3.24 7.58 26.18
C ASN A 128 -3.22 6.15 25.65
N TYR A 129 -4.22 5.36 26.01
CA TYR A 129 -4.56 4.16 25.28
C TYR A 129 -5.69 4.48 24.30
N VAL A 130 -5.50 4.13 23.03
CA VAL A 130 -6.45 4.38 21.96
C VAL A 130 -6.70 3.06 21.23
N GLY A 131 -7.95 2.76 20.97
CA GLY A 131 -8.30 1.62 20.15
C GLY A 131 -9.47 1.90 19.24
N ASN A 132 -9.53 1.17 18.13
CA ASN A 132 -10.70 1.13 17.27
C ASN A 132 -10.92 -0.25 16.68
N HIS A 133 -12.16 -0.51 16.31
CA HIS A 133 -12.58 -1.69 15.56
C HIS A 133 -13.51 -1.26 14.45
N GLY A 134 -13.08 -1.48 13.21
CA GLY A 134 -13.88 -1.30 12.01
C GLY A 134 -14.60 -2.59 11.64
N THR A 135 -15.86 -2.49 11.29
CA THR A 135 -16.69 -3.59 10.78
C THR A 135 -17.47 -3.13 9.56
N ARG A 136 -17.83 -4.06 8.73
CA ARG A 136 -18.50 -3.77 7.46
C ARG A 136 -17.66 -2.79 6.61
N LEU A 137 -16.35 -2.97 6.65
CA LEU A 137 -15.47 -2.20 5.80
C LEU A 137 -15.60 -2.69 4.36
N PRO A 138 -15.49 -1.79 3.37
CA PRO A 138 -15.56 -2.18 1.98
C PRO A 138 -14.33 -2.98 1.59
N GLY A 139 -14.54 -4.14 1.02
CA GLY A 139 -13.53 -5.01 0.44
C GLY A 139 -13.87 -5.42 -0.97
N LEU A 140 -12.97 -6.12 -1.61
CA LEU A 140 -13.15 -6.63 -2.97
C LEU A 140 -12.98 -8.14 -2.98
N ILE A 141 -13.96 -8.85 -3.56
CA ILE A 141 -13.87 -10.28 -3.83
C ILE A 141 -14.12 -10.57 -5.30
N ASN A 142 -13.43 -11.54 -5.87
CA ASN A 142 -13.75 -12.05 -7.20
C ASN A 142 -14.77 -13.19 -7.09
N VAL A 143 -16.03 -12.89 -7.33
CA VAL A 143 -17.10 -13.91 -7.29
C VAL A 143 -17.01 -14.91 -8.45
N ASN A 144 -16.17 -14.66 -9.44
CA ASN A 144 -15.88 -15.56 -10.55
C ASN A 144 -14.54 -16.31 -10.38
N GLN A 145 -14.04 -16.37 -9.14
CA GLN A 145 -12.85 -17.13 -8.84
C GLN A 145 -13.04 -18.61 -9.18
N LEU A 146 -12.05 -19.21 -9.86
CA LEU A 146 -11.98 -20.64 -10.04
C LEU A 146 -11.78 -21.37 -8.71
N ASN A 147 -12.31 -22.54 -8.61
CA ASN A 147 -11.93 -23.44 -7.53
C ASN A 147 -10.48 -23.91 -7.78
N ASN A 148 -9.65 -24.01 -6.74
CA ASN A 148 -8.24 -24.39 -6.81
C ASN A 148 -7.98 -25.83 -7.36
N ASN A 149 -9.02 -26.58 -7.67
CA ASN A 149 -8.93 -27.87 -8.35
C ASN A 149 -8.98 -27.78 -9.89
N ALA A 150 -8.96 -26.58 -10.46
CA ALA A 150 -8.98 -26.39 -11.91
C ALA A 150 -7.76 -27.05 -12.58
N PRO A 151 -7.92 -27.62 -13.79
CA PRO A 151 -6.80 -28.19 -14.54
C PRO A 151 -5.70 -27.15 -14.81
N ALA A 152 -4.44 -27.60 -14.84
CA ALA A 152 -3.27 -26.71 -15.05
C ALA A 152 -3.30 -25.94 -16.38
N GLU A 153 -4.01 -26.44 -17.35
CA GLU A 153 -4.13 -25.85 -18.69
C GLU A 153 -4.95 -24.56 -18.70
N LEU A 154 -5.66 -24.29 -17.61
CA LEU A 154 -6.55 -23.13 -17.46
C LEU A 154 -5.94 -22.00 -16.65
N ALA A 155 -4.70 -22.14 -16.16
CA ALA A 155 -4.02 -21.11 -15.40
C ALA A 155 -3.81 -19.85 -16.26
N VAL A 156 -4.11 -18.70 -15.69
CA VAL A 156 -3.81 -17.38 -16.28
C VAL A 156 -2.31 -17.28 -16.52
N GLY A 157 -1.90 -16.81 -17.68
CA GLY A 157 -0.49 -16.76 -18.08
C GLY A 157 -0.07 -17.85 -19.02
N SER A 158 -0.79 -18.97 -19.11
CA SER A 158 -0.61 -19.94 -20.19
C SER A 158 -1.32 -19.54 -21.49
N CYS A 159 -1.75 -18.28 -21.61
CA CYS A 159 -2.18 -17.70 -22.88
C CYS A 159 -1.00 -17.69 -23.85
N GLY A 160 -0.73 -18.81 -24.50
CA GLY A 160 0.18 -18.87 -25.62
C GLY A 160 -0.22 -17.84 -26.67
N THR A 161 0.64 -17.55 -27.62
CA THR A 161 0.46 -16.53 -28.67
C THR A 161 -0.82 -16.71 -29.51
N THR A 162 -1.59 -17.77 -29.29
CA THR A 162 -2.74 -18.17 -30.13
C THR A 162 -4.09 -18.26 -29.42
N HIS A 163 -4.18 -18.58 -28.15
CA HIS A 163 -5.47 -18.79 -27.48
C HIS A 163 -5.40 -18.35 -26.01
N CYS A 164 -6.41 -17.55 -25.58
CA CYS A 164 -6.79 -17.29 -24.19
C CYS A 164 -8.28 -17.67 -24.06
N GLU A 165 -8.57 -18.95 -24.05
CA GLU A 165 -9.91 -19.39 -23.74
C GLU A 165 -10.20 -19.20 -22.26
N LEU A 166 -11.39 -18.66 -21.97
CA LEU A 166 -11.84 -18.63 -20.58
C LEU A 166 -12.10 -20.06 -20.10
N PRO A 167 -11.69 -20.38 -18.86
CA PRO A 167 -12.03 -21.65 -18.26
C PRO A 167 -13.54 -21.84 -18.22
N GLN A 168 -14.04 -22.94 -18.78
CA GLN A 168 -15.47 -23.28 -18.75
C GLN A 168 -15.97 -23.55 -17.33
N ASP A 169 -15.04 -23.83 -16.40
CA ASP A 169 -15.30 -24.08 -14.99
C ASP A 169 -15.47 -22.79 -14.15
N LEU A 170 -15.34 -21.63 -14.78
CA LEU A 170 -15.67 -20.37 -14.10
C LEU A 170 -17.14 -20.39 -13.64
N PRO A 171 -17.44 -20.00 -12.39
CA PRO A 171 -18.81 -20.07 -11.82
C PRO A 171 -19.89 -19.39 -12.68
N TYR A 172 -19.52 -18.32 -13.37
CA TYR A 172 -20.46 -17.56 -14.21
C TYR A 172 -20.24 -17.75 -15.71
N PHE A 173 -19.38 -18.69 -16.15
CA PHE A 173 -19.09 -18.90 -17.57
C PHE A 173 -20.35 -19.13 -18.42
N SER A 174 -21.27 -19.96 -17.96
CA SER A 174 -22.50 -20.29 -18.68
C SER A 174 -23.39 -19.07 -18.95
N LYS A 175 -23.30 -18.03 -18.10
CA LYS A 175 -24.08 -16.80 -18.20
C LYS A 175 -23.31 -15.69 -18.91
N PHE A 176 -22.02 -15.62 -18.68
CA PHE A 176 -21.12 -14.56 -19.13
C PHE A 176 -19.81 -15.13 -19.66
N PRO A 177 -19.83 -15.83 -20.82
CA PRO A 177 -18.65 -16.51 -21.35
C PRO A 177 -17.53 -15.57 -21.84
N TYR A 178 -17.72 -14.27 -21.70
CA TYR A 178 -16.78 -13.22 -22.06
C TYR A 178 -16.26 -12.44 -20.85
N LEU A 179 -16.66 -12.84 -19.64
CA LEU A 179 -16.19 -12.21 -18.41
C LEU A 179 -15.21 -13.14 -17.68
N PHE A 180 -14.01 -12.61 -17.44
CA PHE A 180 -12.94 -13.30 -16.75
C PHE A 180 -13.03 -13.05 -15.23
N GLY A 181 -12.85 -11.82 -14.79
CA GLY A 181 -13.00 -11.38 -13.41
C GLY A 181 -14.36 -10.70 -13.21
N ILE A 182 -15.08 -11.14 -12.18
CA ILE A 182 -16.29 -10.46 -11.73
C ILE A 182 -16.03 -10.07 -10.28
N THR A 183 -15.56 -8.83 -10.09
CA THR A 183 -15.20 -8.33 -8.75
C THR A 183 -16.41 -7.65 -8.13
N GLU A 184 -16.76 -8.07 -6.94
CA GLU A 184 -17.82 -7.50 -6.12
C GLU A 184 -17.21 -6.63 -5.01
N LEU A 185 -17.78 -5.44 -4.82
CA LEU A 185 -17.55 -4.64 -3.62
C LEU A 185 -18.38 -5.22 -2.48
N THR A 186 -17.72 -5.67 -1.42
CA THR A 186 -18.36 -6.26 -0.23
C THR A 186 -18.30 -5.32 0.96
N ASP A 187 -19.01 -5.65 2.01
CA ASP A 187 -18.97 -5.03 3.33
C ASP A 187 -18.45 -5.99 4.42
N SER A 188 -17.64 -6.96 4.03
CA SER A 188 -17.20 -8.05 4.91
C SER A 188 -15.94 -7.75 5.72
N ASP A 189 -15.17 -6.73 5.30
CA ASP A 189 -13.85 -6.51 5.85
C ASP A 189 -13.88 -5.91 7.27
N ILE A 190 -12.83 -6.19 8.02
CA ILE A 190 -12.68 -5.78 9.42
C ILE A 190 -11.30 -5.17 9.65
N SER A 191 -11.21 -4.34 10.67
CA SER A 191 -9.94 -3.80 11.13
C SER A 191 -9.91 -3.66 12.64
N TYR A 192 -8.73 -3.80 13.22
CA TYR A 192 -8.45 -3.52 14.62
C TYR A 192 -7.20 -2.66 14.74
N TYR A 193 -7.26 -1.69 15.63
CA TYR A 193 -6.11 -0.90 16.03
C TYR A 193 -6.09 -0.75 17.55
N ASN A 194 -4.93 -0.96 18.14
CA ASN A 194 -4.67 -0.65 19.54
C ASN A 194 -3.33 0.06 19.65
N GLY A 195 -3.26 1.12 20.43
CA GLY A 195 -2.04 1.89 20.61
C GLY A 195 -1.93 2.54 21.99
N LEU A 196 -0.76 2.45 22.58
CA LEU A 196 -0.34 3.23 23.73
C LEU A 196 0.50 4.41 23.25
N GLN A 197 0.05 5.61 23.53
CA GLN A 197 0.71 6.86 23.17
C GLN A 197 1.22 7.54 24.42
N LEU A 198 2.51 7.75 24.52
CA LEU A 198 3.18 8.47 25.58
C LEU A 198 3.69 9.80 25.03
N SER A 199 3.48 10.89 25.75
CA SER A 199 4.10 12.15 25.40
C SER A 199 4.66 12.86 26.64
N LEU A 200 5.80 13.49 26.44
CA LEU A 200 6.47 14.32 27.42
C LEU A 200 6.75 15.65 26.75
N SER A 201 6.22 16.72 27.32
CA SER A 201 6.39 18.04 26.74
C SER A 201 6.83 19.05 27.81
N THR A 202 7.75 19.92 27.41
CA THR A 202 8.09 21.10 28.21
C THR A 202 8.02 22.37 27.35
N ARG A 203 7.49 23.45 27.90
CA ARG A 203 7.45 24.74 27.22
C ARG A 203 8.84 25.35 27.32
N THR A 204 9.18 26.01 28.37
CA THR A 204 10.53 26.58 28.50
C THR A 204 11.04 26.32 29.91
N PHE A 205 11.94 25.38 30.05
CA PHE A 205 12.61 25.07 31.30
C PHE A 205 14.11 25.27 31.13
N HIS A 206 14.66 26.26 31.81
CA HIS A 206 16.08 26.62 31.66
C HIS A 206 16.53 26.81 30.21
N ASN A 207 15.75 27.58 29.43
CA ASN A 207 15.96 27.83 28.00
C ASN A 207 15.83 26.61 27.06
N LEU A 208 15.42 25.46 27.58
CA LEU A 208 15.13 24.24 26.83
C LEU A 208 13.62 24.06 26.66
N ALA A 209 13.17 23.89 25.44
CA ALA A 209 11.84 23.43 25.08
C ALA A 209 11.95 22.12 24.32
N PHE A 210 11.15 21.12 24.67
CA PHE A 210 11.11 19.87 23.92
C PHE A 210 9.73 19.24 23.92
N ASN A 211 9.49 18.42 22.94
CA ASN A 211 8.33 17.54 22.84
C ASN A 211 8.81 16.16 22.39
N ALA A 212 8.61 15.16 23.23
CA ALA A 212 8.93 13.78 22.96
C ALA A 212 7.62 12.96 22.92
N GLY A 213 7.44 12.18 21.88
CA GLY A 213 6.30 11.28 21.71
C GLY A 213 6.78 9.85 21.43
N TYR A 214 6.13 8.89 22.04
CA TYR A 214 6.34 7.48 21.73
C TYR A 214 5.00 6.78 21.60
N THR A 215 4.83 6.05 20.50
CA THR A 215 3.67 5.22 20.26
C THR A 215 4.10 3.76 20.09
N TYR A 216 3.46 2.88 20.86
CA TYR A 216 3.49 1.45 20.64
C TYR A 216 2.11 1.03 20.17
N SER A 217 2.01 0.48 18.95
CA SER A 217 0.72 0.17 18.36
C SER A 217 0.72 -1.08 17.50
N HIS A 218 -0.46 -1.57 17.21
CA HIS A 218 -0.70 -2.66 16.29
C HIS A 218 -2.00 -2.45 15.52
N ALA A 219 -1.89 -2.48 14.22
CA ALA A 219 -3.00 -2.42 13.28
C ALA A 219 -3.14 -3.77 12.57
N LEU A 220 -4.34 -4.34 12.60
CA LEU A 220 -4.69 -5.59 11.93
C LEU A 220 -5.87 -5.33 10.99
N SER A 221 -5.89 -6.01 9.85
CA SER A 221 -6.97 -5.90 8.87
C SER A 221 -6.92 -7.06 7.87
N ASP A 222 -8.05 -7.42 7.31
CA ASP A 222 -8.14 -8.26 6.11
C ASP A 222 -8.22 -7.44 4.82
N LEU A 223 -8.33 -6.11 4.91
CA LEU A 223 -8.27 -5.21 3.76
C LEU A 223 -7.00 -5.43 2.95
N GLN A 224 -7.14 -5.60 1.64
CA GLN A 224 -6.02 -5.73 0.71
C GLN A 224 -5.57 -4.35 0.23
N GLY A 225 -4.26 -4.10 0.38
CA GLY A 225 -3.67 -2.82 0.00
C GLY A 225 -3.93 -1.68 0.99
N GLY A 226 -3.28 -0.54 0.76
CA GLY A 226 -3.41 0.66 1.61
C GLY A 226 -4.65 1.48 1.31
N ASP A 227 -5.28 1.23 0.19
CA ASP A 227 -6.54 1.82 -0.24
C ASP A 227 -7.55 0.74 -0.65
N PHE A 228 -8.82 1.04 -0.54
CA PHE A 228 -9.94 0.12 -0.76
C PHE A 228 -10.01 -0.51 -2.16
N HIS A 229 -9.00 -0.34 -3.03
CA HIS A 229 -9.20 -0.52 -4.44
C HIS A 229 -8.16 -1.38 -5.14
N SER A 230 -7.12 -1.85 -4.43
CA SER A 230 -5.95 -2.32 -5.15
C SER A 230 -5.95 -3.80 -5.47
N SER A 231 -6.54 -4.65 -4.64
CA SER A 231 -6.52 -6.09 -4.90
C SER A 231 -7.66 -6.84 -4.21
N VAL A 232 -7.96 -8.01 -4.72
CA VAL A 232 -8.82 -9.01 -4.06
C VAL A 232 -8.00 -9.82 -3.07
N ALA A 233 -8.68 -10.53 -2.17
CA ALA A 233 -8.03 -11.49 -1.28
C ALA A 233 -7.32 -12.60 -2.08
N GLN A 234 -6.25 -13.20 -1.53
CA GLN A 234 -5.60 -14.36 -2.14
C GLN A 234 -6.62 -15.47 -2.46
N ASN A 235 -7.59 -15.65 -1.58
CA ASN A 235 -8.72 -16.54 -1.81
C ASN A 235 -10.03 -15.80 -1.57
N SER A 236 -10.70 -15.40 -2.63
CA SER A 236 -12.00 -14.71 -2.55
C SER A 236 -13.12 -15.58 -1.96
N LEU A 237 -12.95 -16.91 -1.91
CA LEU A 237 -13.88 -17.82 -1.23
C LEU A 237 -13.63 -17.87 0.29
N ASN A 238 -12.49 -17.37 0.76
CA ASN A 238 -12.16 -17.24 2.18
C ASN A 238 -11.38 -15.93 2.44
N PRO A 239 -12.00 -14.76 2.29
CA PRO A 239 -11.32 -13.47 2.41
C PRO A 239 -10.72 -13.23 3.81
N LEU A 240 -11.31 -13.79 4.87
CA LEU A 240 -10.77 -13.73 6.22
C LEU A 240 -9.43 -14.45 6.39
N GLY A 241 -9.05 -15.32 5.46
CA GLY A 241 -7.70 -15.93 5.40
C GLY A 241 -6.59 -14.89 5.23
N ASP A 242 -6.93 -13.70 4.77
CA ASP A 242 -6.03 -12.56 4.62
C ASP A 242 -6.02 -11.60 5.83
N TYR A 243 -6.57 -12.02 6.96
CA TYR A 243 -6.47 -11.24 8.19
C TYR A 243 -5.04 -11.26 8.74
N GLY A 244 -4.40 -10.10 8.78
CA GLY A 244 -3.01 -9.95 9.19
C GLY A 244 -2.65 -8.51 9.53
N ALA A 245 -1.35 -8.21 9.61
CA ALA A 245 -0.90 -6.84 9.84
C ALA A 245 -1.40 -5.92 8.72
N ALA A 246 -1.93 -4.76 9.09
CA ALA A 246 -2.29 -3.73 8.11
C ALA A 246 -1.02 -3.18 7.45
N GLN A 247 -1.08 -2.83 6.17
CA GLN A 247 0.08 -2.35 5.41
C GLN A 247 0.77 -1.12 6.04
N PHE A 248 0.05 -0.37 6.85
CA PHE A 248 0.52 0.80 7.58
C PHE A 248 0.81 0.53 9.06
N ASP A 249 0.93 -0.73 9.48
CA ASP A 249 1.22 -1.09 10.87
C ASP A 249 2.63 -0.66 11.27
N ILE A 250 2.73 0.28 12.19
CA ILE A 250 3.97 0.74 12.78
C ILE A 250 3.97 0.36 14.26
N ARG A 251 4.79 -0.64 14.62
CA ARG A 251 4.84 -1.15 16.01
C ARG A 251 5.40 -0.15 16.99
N HIS A 252 6.45 0.56 16.62
CA HIS A 252 7.14 1.52 17.44
C HIS A 252 7.37 2.79 16.65
N HIS A 253 6.93 3.90 17.19
CA HIS A 253 7.22 5.22 16.64
C HIS A 253 7.68 6.14 17.77
N PHE A 254 8.86 6.70 17.62
CA PHE A 254 9.41 7.72 18.52
C PHE A 254 9.69 8.99 17.73
N GLY A 255 9.23 10.12 18.26
CA GLY A 255 9.52 11.44 17.75
C GLY A 255 10.01 12.37 18.88
N LEU A 256 11.05 13.12 18.61
CA LEU A 256 11.56 14.14 19.53
C LEU A 256 11.84 15.42 18.76
N THR A 257 11.30 16.52 19.22
CA THR A 257 11.74 17.86 18.82
C THR A 257 12.26 18.61 20.04
N LEU A 258 13.39 19.26 19.89
CA LEU A 258 13.93 20.08 20.95
C LEU A 258 14.50 21.39 20.40
N THR A 259 14.41 22.46 21.23
CA THR A 259 15.03 23.74 20.98
C THR A 259 15.70 24.22 22.26
N TYR A 260 16.97 24.56 22.17
CA TYR A 260 17.75 25.08 23.29
C TYR A 260 18.32 26.45 22.93
N ASN A 261 17.88 27.46 23.68
CA ASN A 261 18.42 28.79 23.58
C ASN A 261 19.63 28.90 24.51
N ILE A 262 20.83 28.95 23.91
CA ILE A 262 22.08 29.01 24.70
C ILE A 262 22.12 30.34 25.49
N PRO A 263 22.25 30.28 26.81
CA PRO A 263 22.44 31.48 27.64
C PRO A 263 23.68 32.22 27.17
N GLY A 264 23.48 33.44 26.67
CA GLY A 264 24.56 34.23 26.10
C GLY A 264 25.08 35.28 27.06
N MET A 265 26.36 35.63 26.92
CA MET A 265 26.98 36.80 27.58
C MET A 265 27.13 37.94 26.57
N LYS A 266 26.93 39.18 27.00
CA LYS A 266 27.21 40.37 26.19
C LYS A 266 28.67 40.32 25.73
N SER A 267 28.87 40.43 24.41
CA SER A 267 30.20 40.35 23.79
C SER A 267 30.30 41.26 22.59
N PRO A 268 31.54 41.65 22.20
CA PRO A 268 31.75 42.42 20.96
C PRO A 268 31.13 41.69 19.77
N GLY A 269 30.40 42.43 18.91
CA GLY A 269 29.74 41.84 17.78
C GLY A 269 28.64 40.79 18.10
N GLN A 270 28.18 40.74 19.35
CA GLN A 270 27.20 39.75 19.85
C GLN A 270 27.57 38.29 19.58
N MET A 271 28.87 37.97 19.57
CA MET A 271 29.35 36.63 19.19
C MET A 271 28.96 35.51 20.19
N LEU A 272 28.87 35.86 21.50
CA LEU A 272 28.56 34.89 22.55
C LEU A 272 27.10 34.90 22.99
N GLN A 273 26.20 35.54 22.24
CA GLN A 273 24.76 35.60 22.54
C GLN A 273 23.92 35.31 21.28
N GLY A 274 22.65 34.99 21.47
CA GLY A 274 21.71 34.77 20.35
C GLY A 274 21.92 33.45 19.60
N TRP A 275 22.49 32.44 20.22
CA TRP A 275 22.61 31.10 19.67
C TRP A 275 21.43 30.22 20.09
N THR A 276 20.90 29.49 19.14
CA THR A 276 19.85 28.51 19.36
C THR A 276 20.23 27.22 18.65
N LEU A 277 20.07 26.10 19.36
CA LEU A 277 20.19 24.75 18.80
C LEU A 277 18.79 24.18 18.65
N SER A 278 18.53 23.53 17.53
CA SER A 278 17.29 22.80 17.29
C SER A 278 17.59 21.39 16.79
N SER A 279 16.79 20.43 17.20
CA SER A 279 16.93 19.05 16.79
C SER A 279 15.57 18.42 16.58
N ALA A 280 15.46 17.59 15.55
CA ALA A 280 14.32 16.72 15.29
C ALA A 280 14.83 15.30 15.09
N ILE A 281 14.25 14.34 15.80
CA ILE A 281 14.58 12.92 15.71
C ILE A 281 13.30 12.14 15.44
N VAL A 282 13.33 11.26 14.46
CA VAL A 282 12.29 10.29 14.19
C VAL A 282 12.88 8.90 14.09
N ILE A 283 12.32 7.97 14.85
CA ILE A 283 12.71 6.55 14.82
C ILE A 283 11.42 5.75 14.79
N GLN A 284 11.26 4.92 13.75
CA GLN A 284 10.12 4.02 13.66
C GLN A 284 10.54 2.63 13.21
N SER A 285 9.77 1.63 13.67
CA SER A 285 9.91 0.25 13.19
C SER A 285 9.50 0.16 11.72
N GLY A 286 9.94 -0.93 11.09
CA GLY A 286 9.60 -1.22 9.70
C GLY A 286 8.09 -1.33 9.46
N LEU A 287 7.70 -1.02 8.24
CA LEU A 287 6.36 -1.31 7.72
C LEU A 287 6.29 -2.78 7.29
N PRO A 288 5.11 -3.41 7.44
CA PRO A 288 4.94 -4.78 7.00
C PRO A 288 4.85 -4.89 5.47
N TRP A 289 5.21 -6.07 4.98
CA TRP A 289 5.08 -6.45 3.57
C TRP A 289 4.97 -7.98 3.43
N ASP A 290 4.56 -8.46 2.27
CA ASP A 290 4.45 -9.87 1.94
C ASP A 290 4.98 -10.17 0.53
N ALA A 291 5.32 -11.42 0.28
CA ALA A 291 5.76 -11.91 -1.01
C ALA A 291 4.54 -12.37 -1.81
N VAL A 292 4.13 -11.55 -2.76
CA VAL A 292 2.95 -11.80 -3.61
C VAL A 292 3.39 -12.01 -5.05
N ASP A 293 3.10 -13.17 -5.59
CA ASP A 293 3.32 -13.50 -7.00
C ASP A 293 2.24 -12.81 -7.85
N THR A 294 2.65 -11.86 -8.65
CA THR A 294 1.75 -11.11 -9.53
C THR A 294 1.86 -11.56 -11.00
N SER A 295 2.68 -12.54 -11.27
CA SER A 295 2.96 -13.04 -12.63
C SER A 295 2.45 -14.45 -12.88
N ASN A 296 2.38 -15.27 -11.83
CA ASN A 296 1.92 -16.65 -11.90
C ASN A 296 0.67 -16.85 -11.05
N ASP A 297 -0.04 -17.94 -11.30
CA ASP A 297 -1.24 -18.36 -10.57
C ASP A 297 -1.06 -19.79 -10.06
N PRO A 298 -0.17 -19.98 -9.06
CA PRO A 298 0.04 -21.32 -8.50
C PRO A 298 -1.22 -21.91 -7.89
N SER A 299 -2.09 -21.09 -7.30
CA SER A 299 -3.38 -21.57 -6.74
C SER A 299 -4.38 -22.02 -7.81
N ARG A 300 -4.18 -21.65 -9.06
CA ARG A 300 -5.09 -21.92 -10.19
C ARG A 300 -6.50 -21.33 -9.99
N THR A 301 -6.58 -20.22 -9.30
CA THR A 301 -7.85 -19.53 -9.01
C THR A 301 -8.14 -18.42 -10.01
N ASN A 302 -7.21 -18.17 -10.92
CA ASN A 302 -7.28 -17.06 -11.86
C ASN A 302 -7.12 -15.68 -11.19
N GLN A 303 -6.38 -15.65 -10.08
CA GLN A 303 -6.00 -14.43 -9.38
C GLN A 303 -4.49 -14.37 -9.23
N LEU A 304 -3.89 -13.25 -9.67
CA LEU A 304 -2.44 -13.04 -9.61
C LEU A 304 -2.10 -12.32 -8.29
N VAL A 305 -2.42 -12.94 -7.17
CA VAL A 305 -2.19 -12.41 -5.81
C VAL A 305 -1.78 -13.52 -4.83
N ASP A 306 -1.19 -14.59 -5.36
CA ASP A 306 -0.77 -15.72 -4.53
C ASP A 306 0.49 -15.40 -3.73
N ARG A 307 0.48 -15.72 -2.45
CA ARG A 307 1.67 -15.70 -1.62
C ARG A 307 2.45 -17.00 -1.75
N TRP A 308 3.74 -16.95 -1.51
CA TRP A 308 4.57 -18.14 -1.48
C TRP A 308 4.59 -18.80 -0.10
N ASP A 309 5.06 -20.04 0.00
CA ASP A 309 5.25 -20.75 1.25
C ASP A 309 6.50 -20.28 1.96
N PHE A 310 6.39 -19.95 3.23
CA PHE A 310 7.48 -19.46 4.05
C PHE A 310 7.82 -20.45 5.19
N PHE A 311 9.13 -20.67 5.37
CA PHE A 311 9.69 -21.52 6.43
C PHE A 311 10.84 -20.77 7.12
N GLY A 312 10.76 -20.59 8.43
CA GLY A 312 11.83 -19.99 9.22
C GLY A 312 11.43 -18.77 10.02
N ASN A 313 12.35 -17.81 10.16
CA ASN A 313 12.17 -16.57 10.89
C ASN A 313 11.88 -15.41 9.94
N HIS A 314 10.69 -14.84 10.04
CA HIS A 314 10.28 -13.71 9.18
C HIS A 314 11.24 -12.49 9.25
N SER A 315 12.01 -12.33 10.33
CA SER A 315 12.96 -11.22 10.46
C SER A 315 14.18 -11.34 9.53
N ASP A 316 14.39 -12.48 8.90
CA ASP A 316 15.47 -12.66 7.93
C ASP A 316 15.14 -11.98 6.60
N PHE A 317 13.85 -11.87 6.24
CA PHE A 317 13.37 -11.24 5.02
C PHE A 317 13.00 -9.77 5.26
N LYS A 318 13.99 -8.90 5.44
CA LYS A 318 13.76 -7.48 5.75
C LYS A 318 13.68 -6.55 4.54
N GLY A 319 14.04 -7.02 3.38
CA GLY A 319 14.31 -6.12 2.26
C GLY A 319 15.58 -5.29 2.49
N GLY A 320 16.25 -4.95 1.42
CA GLY A 320 17.54 -4.25 1.52
C GLY A 320 17.99 -3.69 0.17
N PRO A 321 19.25 -3.22 0.07
CA PRO A 321 19.77 -2.62 -1.16
C PRO A 321 19.98 -3.62 -2.30
N ASN A 322 19.86 -4.92 -2.04
CA ASN A 322 20.06 -5.98 -3.02
C ASN A 322 18.88 -6.96 -2.98
N PRO A 323 18.56 -7.60 -4.11
CA PRO A 323 17.61 -8.70 -4.14
C PRO A 323 18.03 -9.84 -3.21
N PHE A 324 17.06 -10.61 -2.73
CA PHE A 324 17.35 -11.82 -1.97
C PHE A 324 18.04 -12.88 -2.84
N PRO A 325 18.93 -13.71 -2.25
CA PRO A 325 19.55 -14.82 -2.95
C PRO A 325 18.52 -15.80 -3.50
N PHE A 326 18.52 -15.99 -4.80
CA PHE A 326 17.63 -16.90 -5.51
C PHE A 326 18.39 -18.09 -6.10
N TYR A 327 17.83 -19.28 -5.95
CA TYR A 327 18.37 -20.54 -6.44
C TYR A 327 17.36 -21.20 -7.37
N LYS A 328 17.75 -21.42 -8.62
CA LYS A 328 16.91 -22.11 -9.60
C LYS A 328 16.74 -23.58 -9.24
N SER A 329 15.69 -24.19 -9.74
CA SER A 329 15.50 -25.65 -9.63
C SER A 329 16.71 -26.40 -10.20
N GLY A 330 17.25 -27.35 -9.42
CA GLY A 330 18.42 -28.13 -9.84
C GLY A 330 19.77 -27.40 -9.72
N ASP A 331 19.83 -26.20 -9.16
CA ASP A 331 21.08 -25.48 -8.92
C ASP A 331 21.93 -26.25 -7.90
N PRO A 332 23.17 -26.66 -8.25
CA PRO A 332 24.06 -27.39 -7.33
C PRO A 332 24.45 -26.57 -6.09
N SER A 333 24.32 -25.25 -6.12
CA SER A 333 24.59 -24.35 -4.99
C SER A 333 23.36 -24.10 -4.10
N MET A 334 22.23 -24.72 -4.44
CA MET A 334 20.98 -24.53 -3.66
C MET A 334 21.20 -24.98 -2.20
N PRO A 335 20.90 -24.12 -1.20
CA PRO A 335 21.03 -24.48 0.19
C PRO A 335 20.17 -25.68 0.58
N ALA A 336 20.68 -26.53 1.47
CA ALA A 336 19.94 -27.68 2.00
C ALA A 336 18.62 -27.27 2.67
N ALA A 337 18.52 -26.06 3.17
CA ALA A 337 17.30 -25.49 3.74
C ALA A 337 16.14 -25.48 2.73
N CYS A 338 16.38 -25.20 1.45
CA CYS A 338 15.35 -25.25 0.39
C CYS A 338 14.76 -26.65 0.24
N THR A 339 15.62 -27.67 0.19
CA THR A 339 15.19 -29.08 0.10
C THR A 339 14.47 -29.52 1.37
N GLN A 340 14.93 -29.08 2.55
CA GLN A 340 14.26 -29.37 3.82
C GLN A 340 12.87 -28.75 3.88
N ALA A 341 12.72 -27.48 3.48
CA ALA A 341 11.44 -26.79 3.41
C ALA A 341 10.47 -27.51 2.46
N PHE A 342 10.93 -27.87 1.26
CA PHE A 342 10.15 -28.65 0.30
C PHE A 342 9.69 -29.99 0.91
N ASN A 343 10.60 -30.76 1.52
CA ASN A 343 10.25 -32.04 2.15
C ASN A 343 9.28 -31.88 3.31
N SER A 344 9.40 -30.81 4.10
CA SER A 344 8.52 -30.54 5.25
C SER A 344 7.14 -30.05 4.85
N SER A 345 6.96 -29.53 3.64
CA SER A 345 5.67 -29.07 3.12
C SER A 345 4.66 -30.19 2.90
N GLY A 346 5.12 -31.46 2.87
CA GLY A 346 4.23 -32.60 2.62
C GLY A 346 3.61 -32.62 1.21
N GLY A 347 4.25 -31.97 0.23
CA GLY A 347 3.77 -31.86 -1.14
C GLY A 347 2.91 -30.64 -1.43
N LEU A 348 2.80 -29.72 -0.45
CA LEU A 348 2.06 -28.46 -0.63
C LEU A 348 2.89 -27.34 -1.29
N ALA A 349 4.22 -27.52 -1.38
CA ALA A 349 5.13 -26.59 -2.05
C ALA A 349 5.87 -27.26 -3.21
N THR A 350 6.50 -26.44 -4.06
CA THR A 350 7.31 -26.89 -5.20
C THR A 350 8.63 -26.16 -5.28
N LEU A 351 9.68 -26.84 -5.75
CA LEU A 351 10.95 -26.23 -6.12
C LEU A 351 11.08 -25.95 -7.63
N ALA A 352 10.02 -26.24 -8.41
CA ALA A 352 10.05 -26.01 -9.86
C ALA A 352 10.34 -24.54 -10.20
N ASP A 353 9.78 -23.60 -9.43
CA ASP A 353 9.94 -22.15 -9.60
C ASP A 353 11.13 -21.59 -8.83
N GLY A 354 11.93 -22.45 -8.20
CA GLY A 354 13.11 -22.08 -7.45
C GLY A 354 12.86 -21.84 -5.95
N CYS A 355 13.83 -21.22 -5.31
CA CYS A 355 13.85 -21.00 -3.88
C CYS A 355 14.64 -19.73 -3.54
N TYR A 356 14.13 -18.94 -2.60
CA TYR A 356 14.89 -17.89 -1.91
C TYR A 356 15.34 -18.40 -0.56
N ALA A 357 16.60 -18.18 -0.23
CA ALA A 357 17.14 -18.55 1.08
C ALA A 357 17.94 -17.39 1.69
N VAL A 358 17.55 -16.99 2.90
CA VAL A 358 18.20 -15.94 3.65
C VAL A 358 18.43 -16.44 5.07
N GLY A 359 19.69 -16.57 5.48
CA GLY A 359 20.02 -17.22 6.75
C GLY A 359 19.54 -18.68 6.77
N ASN A 360 18.69 -19.01 7.72
CA ASN A 360 18.04 -20.33 7.83
C ASN A 360 16.58 -20.32 7.33
N SER A 361 16.14 -19.22 6.78
CA SER A 361 14.77 -19.02 6.33
C SER A 361 14.64 -19.18 4.82
N VAL A 362 13.51 -19.70 4.39
CA VAL A 362 13.27 -20.12 3.01
C VAL A 362 11.88 -19.66 2.56
N LEU A 363 11.82 -19.18 1.34
CA LEU A 363 10.59 -18.90 0.62
C LEU A 363 10.58 -19.74 -0.66
N ILE A 364 9.53 -20.55 -0.86
CA ILE A 364 9.34 -21.42 -2.03
C ILE A 364 7.91 -21.29 -2.55
N ALA A 365 7.72 -21.54 -3.85
CA ALA A 365 6.39 -21.47 -4.45
C ALA A 365 5.45 -22.57 -3.88
N PRO A 366 4.15 -22.30 -3.70
CA PRO A 366 3.18 -23.35 -3.41
C PRO A 366 3.07 -24.33 -4.60
N ALA A 367 2.71 -25.57 -4.31
CA ALA A 367 2.47 -26.55 -5.35
C ALA A 367 1.24 -26.13 -6.19
N PRO A 368 1.21 -26.55 -7.47
CA PRO A 368 0.08 -26.23 -8.34
C PRO A 368 -1.27 -26.62 -7.74
N GLY A 369 -2.21 -25.71 -7.70
CA GLY A 369 -3.51 -25.85 -7.07
C GLY A 369 -3.52 -25.63 -5.54
N GLN A 370 -2.43 -25.12 -4.97
CA GLN A 370 -2.33 -24.80 -3.55
C GLN A 370 -2.18 -23.27 -3.35
N PHE A 371 -2.73 -22.79 -2.24
CA PHE A 371 -2.45 -21.45 -1.74
C PHE A 371 -1.20 -21.46 -0.88
N GLY A 372 -0.37 -20.43 -1.02
CA GLY A 372 0.79 -20.28 -0.14
C GLY A 372 0.41 -20.04 1.33
N THR A 373 1.25 -20.53 2.20
CA THR A 373 1.03 -20.52 3.66
C THR A 373 1.51 -19.25 4.35
N GLN A 374 2.20 -18.35 3.64
CA GLN A 374 2.64 -17.09 4.19
C GLN A 374 1.44 -16.26 4.66
N ALA A 375 1.50 -15.79 5.89
CA ALA A 375 0.51 -14.85 6.40
C ALA A 375 0.64 -13.49 5.69
N LYS A 376 -0.48 -12.80 5.54
CA LYS A 376 -0.47 -11.44 4.97
C LYS A 376 0.44 -10.52 5.78
N ASN A 377 1.27 -9.76 5.06
CA ASN A 377 2.13 -8.73 5.64
C ASN A 377 2.99 -9.23 6.81
N MET A 378 3.53 -10.45 6.71
CA MET A 378 4.28 -11.06 7.80
C MET A 378 5.71 -10.57 7.93
N PHE A 379 6.29 -10.03 6.88
CA PHE A 379 7.64 -9.46 6.88
C PHE A 379 7.61 -7.98 7.25
N TYR A 380 8.71 -7.47 7.77
CA TYR A 380 8.87 -6.05 8.10
C TYR A 380 10.15 -5.52 7.48
N ASP A 381 10.11 -4.32 6.92
CA ASP A 381 11.30 -3.66 6.41
C ASP A 381 12.25 -3.18 7.53
N SER A 382 13.32 -2.47 7.16
CA SER A 382 14.34 -2.02 8.11
C SER A 382 13.93 -0.87 9.02
N GLY A 383 12.74 -0.30 8.78
CA GLY A 383 12.26 0.90 9.49
C GLY A 383 12.92 2.19 8.99
N TYR A 384 12.54 3.28 9.65
CA TYR A 384 12.97 4.62 9.29
C TYR A 384 13.62 5.32 10.46
N HIS A 385 14.81 5.89 10.25
CA HIS A 385 15.59 6.60 11.25
C HIS A 385 16.10 7.91 10.66
N ASP A 386 15.77 9.01 11.31
CA ASP A 386 16.21 10.33 10.87
C ASP A 386 16.57 11.21 12.06
N TRP A 387 17.61 11.99 11.90
CA TRP A 387 18.04 12.99 12.87
C TRP A 387 18.47 14.26 12.15
N ASP A 388 17.66 15.30 12.31
CA ASP A 388 17.96 16.64 11.86
C ASP A 388 18.50 17.50 12.99
N PHE A 389 19.49 18.30 12.68
CA PHE A 389 20.11 19.20 13.63
C PHE A 389 20.32 20.56 13.00
N SER A 390 20.03 21.63 13.74
CA SER A 390 20.16 23.00 13.25
C SER A 390 20.79 23.90 14.29
N VAL A 391 21.61 24.82 13.79
CA VAL A 391 22.24 25.89 14.58
C VAL A 391 21.78 27.22 14.02
N PHE A 392 21.21 28.05 14.88
CA PHE A 392 20.80 29.41 14.52
C PHE A 392 21.63 30.41 15.29
N LYS A 393 21.99 31.50 14.62
CA LYS A 393 22.65 32.63 15.23
C LYS A 393 21.90 33.92 14.87
N ASN A 394 21.45 34.62 15.87
CA ASN A 394 20.76 35.89 15.72
C ASN A 394 21.67 37.04 16.12
N TRP A 395 21.73 38.08 15.27
CA TRP A 395 22.30 39.39 15.55
C TRP A 395 21.19 40.44 15.53
N THR A 396 20.96 41.09 16.64
CA THR A 396 19.91 42.10 16.73
C THR A 396 20.58 43.50 16.59
N PHE A 397 20.21 44.21 15.54
CA PHE A 397 20.70 45.56 15.24
C PHE A 397 19.58 46.56 15.54
N LYS A 398 19.67 47.32 16.62
CA LYS A 398 18.58 48.21 17.06
C LYS A 398 17.26 47.44 17.17
N GLU A 399 16.18 48.09 17.57
CA GLU A 399 14.91 47.43 17.86
C GLU A 399 14.17 46.83 16.64
N ARG A 400 14.64 47.07 15.40
CA ARG A 400 13.88 46.76 14.18
C ARG A 400 14.57 45.84 13.18
N LEU A 401 15.82 45.47 13.36
CA LEU A 401 16.55 44.64 12.42
C LEU A 401 17.23 43.48 13.15
N THR A 402 16.93 42.28 12.73
CA THR A 402 17.61 41.07 13.16
C THR A 402 18.15 40.32 11.95
N ALA A 403 19.45 40.04 11.92
CA ALA A 403 20.05 39.10 10.99
C ALA A 403 20.12 37.74 11.64
N GLN A 404 19.60 36.71 10.99
CA GLN A 404 19.64 35.35 11.42
C GLN A 404 20.43 34.50 10.43
N PHE A 405 21.52 33.92 10.89
CA PHE A 405 22.22 32.86 10.17
C PHE A 405 21.67 31.49 10.61
N ARG A 406 21.53 30.58 9.67
CA ARG A 406 21.08 29.21 9.88
C ARG A 406 22.06 28.23 9.24
N ALA A 407 22.45 27.22 9.99
CA ALA A 407 23.10 26.03 9.48
C ALA A 407 22.22 24.83 9.84
N GLU A 408 21.66 24.19 8.84
CA GLU A 408 20.72 23.09 8.99
C GLU A 408 21.34 21.83 8.38
N PHE A 409 21.36 20.77 9.15
CA PHE A 409 21.92 19.46 8.79
C PHE A 409 20.79 18.45 8.84
N PHE A 410 20.36 18.01 7.69
CA PHE A 410 19.34 16.98 7.51
C PHE A 410 20.03 15.62 7.45
N ASN A 411 19.46 14.62 8.13
CA ASN A 411 20.03 13.30 8.28
C ASN A 411 21.51 13.37 8.72
N VAL A 412 21.77 14.00 9.85
CA VAL A 412 23.13 14.35 10.32
C VAL A 412 24.05 13.14 10.45
N LEU A 413 23.49 11.96 10.75
CA LEU A 413 24.23 10.70 10.85
C LEU A 413 24.41 10.01 9.48
N ASN A 414 23.81 10.53 8.41
CA ASN A 414 23.81 9.92 7.07
C ASN A 414 23.30 8.47 7.10
N LEU A 415 22.21 8.25 7.83
CA LEU A 415 21.55 6.95 7.93
C LEU A 415 20.92 6.58 6.60
N LYS A 416 21.01 5.31 6.24
CA LYS A 416 20.39 4.78 5.03
C LYS A 416 18.98 4.28 5.37
N ASN A 417 17.98 4.92 4.82
CA ASN A 417 16.61 4.46 4.89
C ASN A 417 16.20 3.87 3.54
N TYR A 418 15.67 2.67 3.57
CA TYR A 418 15.20 1.98 2.38
C TYR A 418 13.68 1.99 2.35
N ALA A 419 13.10 2.04 1.14
CA ALA A 419 11.67 1.95 0.96
C ALA A 419 11.15 0.55 1.35
N ASN A 420 9.85 0.47 1.66
CA ASN A 420 9.20 -0.82 1.83
C ASN A 420 9.14 -1.56 0.47
N PRO A 421 9.41 -2.87 0.41
CA PRO A 421 9.36 -3.63 -0.85
C PRO A 421 8.03 -3.53 -1.60
N ASN A 422 6.90 -3.35 -0.92
CA ASN A 422 5.61 -3.14 -1.58
C ASN A 422 5.50 -1.82 -2.37
N LEU A 423 6.40 -0.87 -2.10
CA LEU A 423 6.41 0.43 -2.79
C LEU A 423 7.37 0.46 -3.98
N VAL A 424 8.27 -0.52 -4.09
CA VAL A 424 9.25 -0.60 -5.17
C VAL A 424 8.81 -1.68 -6.17
N SER A 425 8.71 -1.30 -7.44
CA SER A 425 8.20 -2.20 -8.49
C SER A 425 8.95 -3.53 -8.54
N GLY A 426 8.22 -4.65 -8.47
CA GLY A 426 8.75 -6.01 -8.50
C GLY A 426 9.47 -6.47 -7.23
N SER A 427 9.65 -5.61 -6.23
CA SER A 427 10.42 -5.96 -5.04
C SER A 427 9.66 -6.85 -4.05
N SER A 428 8.36 -6.88 -4.09
CA SER A 428 7.51 -7.80 -3.33
C SER A 428 7.07 -9.03 -4.14
N ASP A 429 7.45 -9.11 -5.42
CA ASP A 429 7.06 -10.21 -6.31
C ASP A 429 8.16 -11.28 -6.40
N PRO A 430 7.97 -12.47 -5.80
CA PRO A 430 8.96 -13.52 -5.83
C PRO A 430 9.16 -14.16 -7.22
N SER A 431 8.27 -13.91 -8.18
CA SER A 431 8.45 -14.33 -9.58
C SER A 431 9.50 -13.52 -10.33
N VAL A 432 10.01 -12.42 -9.72
CA VAL A 432 11.02 -11.51 -10.31
C VAL A 432 12.35 -11.58 -9.53
N PRO A 433 13.16 -12.63 -9.70
CA PRO A 433 14.34 -12.88 -8.87
C PRO A 433 15.39 -11.76 -8.85
N GLY A 434 15.45 -10.96 -9.93
CA GLY A 434 16.38 -9.84 -10.01
C GLY A 434 15.97 -8.60 -9.21
N GLN A 435 14.76 -8.60 -8.63
CA GLN A 435 14.21 -7.45 -7.92
C GLN A 435 13.66 -7.84 -6.54
N PHE A 436 13.22 -9.07 -6.34
CA PHE A 436 12.57 -9.49 -5.10
C PHE A 436 13.42 -9.22 -3.87
N GLY A 437 12.86 -8.50 -2.91
CA GLY A 437 13.50 -8.04 -1.69
C GLY A 437 14.40 -6.81 -1.85
N CYS A 438 14.56 -6.29 -3.08
CA CYS A 438 15.33 -5.08 -3.30
C CYS A 438 14.52 -3.83 -2.92
N ALA A 439 14.70 -3.35 -1.72
CA ALA A 439 14.29 -1.99 -1.34
C ALA A 439 15.35 -0.99 -1.86
N CYS A 440 15.56 -0.94 -3.16
CA CYS A 440 16.68 -0.25 -3.81
C CYS A 440 16.52 1.27 -3.85
N GLU A 441 15.41 1.79 -3.37
CA GLU A 441 15.04 3.19 -3.39
C GLU A 441 14.86 3.73 -1.97
N THR A 442 14.91 5.06 -1.84
CA THR A 442 14.54 5.74 -0.60
C THR A 442 13.02 5.92 -0.55
N PRO A 443 12.40 6.06 0.65
CA PRO A 443 10.95 6.18 0.77
C PRO A 443 10.32 7.32 -0.01
N ASP A 444 11.01 8.44 -0.16
CA ASP A 444 10.58 9.61 -0.92
C ASP A 444 10.55 9.34 -2.44
N VAL A 445 11.51 8.59 -2.96
CA VAL A 445 11.56 8.21 -4.38
C VAL A 445 10.48 7.17 -4.69
N ALA A 446 10.36 6.13 -3.88
CA ALA A 446 9.40 5.06 -4.08
C ALA A 446 7.94 5.54 -4.07
N ASN A 447 7.64 6.56 -3.28
CA ASN A 447 6.30 7.18 -3.23
C ASN A 447 6.10 8.28 -4.29
N ALA A 448 7.06 8.51 -5.19
CA ALA A 448 7.07 9.62 -6.15
C ALA A 448 6.78 11.00 -5.49
N ASN A 449 7.09 11.13 -4.22
CA ASN A 449 6.92 12.34 -3.42
C ASN A 449 8.28 12.70 -2.79
N PRO A 450 9.12 13.47 -3.49
CA PRO A 450 10.39 13.94 -2.96
C PRO A 450 10.17 15.00 -1.87
N ALA A 451 9.38 14.65 -0.85
CA ALA A 451 9.25 15.48 0.34
C ALA A 451 10.63 15.64 0.96
N LEU A 452 11.00 16.85 1.26
CA LEU A 452 12.27 17.22 1.82
C LEU A 452 12.62 16.34 3.03
N GLY A 453 13.70 15.58 2.92
CA GLY A 453 14.30 14.88 4.04
C GLY A 453 13.85 13.46 4.29
N SER A 454 12.87 12.88 3.60
CA SER A 454 12.45 11.51 3.91
C SER A 454 13.35 10.44 3.28
N GLY A 455 14.38 10.04 4.02
CA GLY A 455 15.27 8.95 3.67
C GLY A 455 16.45 9.33 2.77
N ALA A 456 16.55 10.58 2.34
CA ALA A 456 17.66 11.07 1.52
C ALA A 456 19.01 11.04 2.25
N ALA A 457 20.10 11.07 1.49
CA ALA A 457 21.43 11.26 2.02
C ALA A 457 21.53 12.58 2.79
N ARG A 458 22.52 12.67 3.70
CA ARG A 458 22.78 13.88 4.49
C ARG A 458 22.87 15.13 3.60
N GLN A 459 22.10 16.15 3.95
CA GLN A 459 22.11 17.44 3.30
C GLN A 459 22.49 18.55 4.27
N ILE A 460 23.15 19.57 3.78
CA ILE A 460 23.54 20.72 4.59
C ILE A 460 23.00 21.97 3.88
N GLN A 461 22.21 22.75 4.60
CA GLN A 461 21.68 24.00 4.11
C GLN A 461 22.20 25.16 4.96
N LEU A 462 22.70 26.19 4.29
CA LEU A 462 23.08 27.44 4.94
C LEU A 462 22.13 28.55 4.48
N GLY A 463 21.62 29.32 5.42
CA GLY A 463 20.69 30.38 5.15
C GLY A 463 21.02 31.66 5.92
N LEU A 464 20.75 32.82 5.30
CA LEU A 464 20.80 34.15 5.94
C LEU A 464 19.42 34.79 5.76
N LYS A 465 18.79 35.14 6.87
CA LYS A 465 17.48 35.80 6.88
C LYS A 465 17.60 37.17 7.57
N LEU A 466 17.05 38.19 6.96
CA LEU A 466 16.91 39.53 7.55
C LEU A 466 15.44 39.70 7.98
N LEU A 467 15.24 40.13 9.22
CA LEU A 467 13.93 40.43 9.80
C LEU A 467 13.90 41.88 10.20
N PHE A 468 12.92 42.67 9.69
CA PHE A 468 12.71 44.10 9.99
C PHE A 468 11.28 44.37 10.42
#